data_e75c1b9a7fbeb5b1abdeb6a911bb7b7f
#
_entry.id   e75c1b9a7fbeb5b1abdeb6a911bb7b7f
#
_cell.length_a   1.000
_cell.length_b   1.000
_cell.length_c   1.000
_cell.angle_alpha   90.00
_cell.angle_beta   90.00
_cell.angle_gamma   90.00
#
_symmetry.space_group_name_H-M   'P 1'
#
loop_
_entity.id
_entity.type
_entity.pdbx_description
1 polymer ?
#
loop_
_entity_poly.entity_id
_entity_poly.type
_entity_poly.pdbx_seq_one_letter_code
_entity_poly.pdbx_strand_id
1 'polypeptide(L)'
;DTLFYYEKEGLLPQIERDEMNRRIYSESDIEWIFLIRCLRDTDMPMCKIKQYISLLKHGGENSISERKNILVEHEAFIIGKIKAYQDLLLLIKKKIEFYDEVLNDKNTESQKCMDYLMEWEHFKELLGGIAYEK
;
A
#
# COMPACT_ATOMS: atom_id res chain seq x y z
N ASP A 1 20.36 -3.15 -6.69
CA ASP A 1 19.74 -4.48 -6.62
C ASP A 1 18.93 -4.62 -5.33
N THR A 2 17.62 -4.82 -5.46
CA THR A 2 16.67 -4.96 -4.34
C THR A 2 17.01 -6.15 -3.44
N LEU A 3 17.43 -7.28 -4.01
CA LEU A 3 17.82 -8.48 -3.27
C LEU A 3 19.10 -8.26 -2.45
N PHE A 4 20.06 -7.53 -2.99
CA PHE A 4 21.24 -7.13 -2.25
C PHE A 4 20.89 -6.25 -1.04
N TYR A 5 19.99 -5.29 -1.22
CA TYR A 5 19.49 -4.45 -0.13
C TYR A 5 18.80 -5.27 0.95
N TYR A 6 17.92 -6.21 0.59
CA TYR A 6 17.25 -7.07 1.56
C TYR A 6 18.24 -7.98 2.32
N GLU A 7 19.23 -8.50 1.64
CA GLU A 7 20.29 -9.31 2.26
C GLU A 7 21.10 -8.48 3.26
N LYS A 8 21.51 -7.26 2.87
CA LYS A 8 22.23 -6.32 3.73
C LYS A 8 21.43 -5.94 4.98
N GLU A 9 20.12 -5.73 4.84
CA GLU A 9 19.23 -5.39 5.95
C GLU A 9 18.83 -6.60 6.81
N GLY A 10 19.33 -7.79 6.48
CA GLY A 10 19.03 -9.01 7.24
C GLY A 10 17.61 -9.53 7.05
N LEU A 11 16.93 -9.15 5.98
CA LEU A 11 15.55 -9.52 5.70
C LEU A 11 15.42 -10.88 5.01
N LEU A 12 16.47 -11.37 4.37
CA LEU A 12 16.47 -12.66 3.66
C LEU A 12 16.84 -13.81 4.60
N PRO A 13 16.34 -15.05 4.32
CA PRO A 13 16.89 -16.24 4.92
C PRO A 13 18.33 -16.44 4.45
N GLN A 14 19.01 -17.43 5.00
CA GLN A 14 20.34 -17.77 4.52
C GLN A 14 20.23 -18.37 3.11
N ILE A 15 20.62 -17.60 2.11
CA ILE A 15 20.59 -18.01 0.69
C ILE A 15 21.87 -18.77 0.35
N GLU A 16 21.73 -19.95 -0.24
CA GLU A 16 22.85 -20.74 -0.75
C GLU A 16 23.52 -20.04 -1.95
N ARG A 17 24.81 -20.32 -2.12
CA ARG A 17 25.59 -19.82 -3.25
C ARG A 17 26.29 -20.94 -3.97
N ASP A 18 26.41 -20.82 -5.31
CA ASP A 18 27.17 -21.76 -6.13
C ASP A 18 28.69 -21.52 -6.03
N GLU A 19 29.44 -22.32 -6.73
CA GLU A 19 30.91 -22.23 -6.78
C GLU A 19 31.43 -20.89 -7.33
N MET A 20 30.59 -20.19 -8.11
CA MET A 20 30.88 -18.84 -8.66
C MET A 20 30.34 -17.71 -7.77
N ASN A 21 29.95 -18.04 -6.53
CA ASN A 21 29.35 -17.07 -5.58
C ASN A 21 28.02 -16.44 -6.04
N ARG A 22 27.29 -17.11 -6.93
CA ARG A 22 25.96 -16.67 -7.38
C ARG A 22 24.89 -17.26 -6.45
N ARG A 23 23.85 -16.47 -6.16
CA ARG A 23 22.75 -16.90 -5.30
C ARG A 23 21.97 -18.04 -5.95
N ILE A 24 21.66 -19.08 -5.17
CA ILE A 24 20.75 -20.17 -5.53
C ILE A 24 19.52 -20.08 -4.63
N TYR A 25 18.33 -19.95 -5.22
CA TYR A 25 17.07 -19.78 -4.50
C TYR A 25 16.29 -21.10 -4.47
N SER A 26 15.82 -21.49 -3.27
CA SER A 26 14.81 -22.52 -3.11
C SER A 26 13.40 -21.93 -3.31
N GLU A 27 12.38 -22.78 -3.46
CA GLU A 27 10.98 -22.31 -3.52
C GLU A 27 10.58 -21.56 -2.26
N SER A 28 11.00 -22.02 -1.08
CA SER A 28 10.72 -21.32 0.18
C SER A 28 11.41 -19.96 0.28
N ASP A 29 12.60 -19.80 -0.30
CA ASP A 29 13.27 -18.51 -0.39
C ASP A 29 12.48 -17.54 -1.26
N ILE A 30 11.92 -18.02 -2.37
CA ILE A 30 11.10 -17.22 -3.27
C ILE A 30 9.82 -16.76 -2.57
N GLU A 31 9.13 -17.65 -1.87
CA GLU A 31 7.94 -17.30 -1.08
C GLU A 31 8.24 -16.23 -0.03
N TRP A 32 9.36 -16.35 0.65
CA TRP A 32 9.84 -15.37 1.63
C TRP A 32 10.07 -14.00 0.99
N ILE A 33 10.74 -13.97 -0.16
CA ILE A 33 11.01 -12.72 -0.91
C ILE A 33 9.70 -12.07 -1.35
N PHE A 34 8.74 -12.84 -1.85
CA PHE A 34 7.42 -12.33 -2.22
C PHE A 34 6.66 -11.74 -1.03
N LEU A 35 6.73 -12.37 0.13
CA LEU A 35 6.11 -11.82 1.34
C LEU A 35 6.72 -10.47 1.74
N ILE A 36 8.05 -10.37 1.78
CA ILE A 36 8.74 -9.10 2.08
C ILE A 36 8.31 -8.01 1.09
N ARG A 37 8.30 -8.35 -0.21
CA ARG A 37 7.88 -7.41 -1.24
C ARG A 37 6.44 -6.96 -1.06
N CYS A 38 5.54 -7.88 -0.76
CA CYS A 38 4.14 -7.56 -0.45
C CYS A 38 4.03 -6.56 0.71
N LEU A 39 4.75 -6.78 1.81
CA LEU A 39 4.75 -5.89 2.96
C LEU A 39 5.34 -4.51 2.62
N ARG A 40 6.39 -4.47 1.81
CA ARG A 40 7.00 -3.23 1.31
C ARG A 40 6.06 -2.45 0.39
N ASP A 41 5.48 -3.12 -0.58
CA ASP A 41 4.61 -2.51 -1.59
C ASP A 41 3.28 -2.02 -0.99
N THR A 42 2.92 -2.51 0.18
CA THR A 42 1.74 -2.08 0.94
C THR A 42 2.08 -1.15 2.11
N ASP A 43 3.24 -0.54 2.07
CA ASP A 43 3.69 0.51 2.99
C ASP A 43 3.83 0.09 4.46
N MET A 44 4.13 -1.18 4.74
CA MET A 44 4.51 -1.57 6.10
C MET A 44 5.84 -0.89 6.46
N PRO A 45 5.94 -0.19 7.61
CA PRO A 45 7.20 0.41 8.04
C PRO A 45 8.32 -0.62 8.15
N MET A 46 9.54 -0.25 7.77
CA MET A 46 10.70 -1.14 7.79
C MET A 46 10.95 -1.75 9.16
N CYS A 47 10.75 -1.00 10.24
CA CYS A 47 10.89 -1.52 11.60
C CYS A 47 9.90 -2.66 11.91
N LYS A 48 8.68 -2.59 11.39
CA LYS A 48 7.66 -3.65 11.50
C LYS A 48 8.01 -4.88 10.66
N ILE A 49 8.52 -4.68 9.45
CA ILE A 49 9.01 -5.76 8.60
C ILE A 49 10.16 -6.50 9.29
N LYS A 50 11.13 -5.78 9.82
CA LYS A 50 12.26 -6.37 10.56
C LYS A 50 11.79 -7.15 11.79
N GLN A 51 10.83 -6.62 12.54
CA GLN A 51 10.22 -7.30 13.68
C GLN A 51 9.56 -8.62 13.26
N TYR A 52 8.74 -8.59 12.21
CA TYR A 52 8.08 -9.77 11.67
C TYR A 52 9.09 -10.84 11.22
N ILE A 53 10.10 -10.44 10.46
CA ILE A 53 11.16 -11.33 9.98
C ILE A 53 11.98 -11.91 11.13
N SER A 54 12.29 -11.12 12.15
CA SER A 54 12.99 -11.59 13.34
C SER A 54 12.19 -12.67 14.09
N LEU A 55 10.89 -12.46 14.25
CA LEU A 55 9.99 -13.44 14.85
C LEU A 55 9.91 -14.72 14.01
N LEU A 56 9.90 -14.59 12.71
CA LEU A 56 9.86 -15.73 11.78
C LEU A 56 11.15 -16.56 11.85
N LYS A 57 12.31 -15.91 11.94
CA LYS A 57 13.62 -16.57 12.03
C LYS A 57 13.92 -17.21 13.38
N HIS A 58 13.56 -16.55 14.47
CA HIS A 58 14.07 -16.86 15.81
C HIS A 58 12.98 -17.14 16.84
N GLY A 59 11.73 -16.79 16.58
CA GLY A 59 10.65 -16.88 17.55
C GLY A 59 10.04 -18.28 17.73
N GLY A 60 10.27 -19.19 16.79
CA GLY A 60 9.69 -20.53 16.81
C GLY A 60 8.15 -20.51 16.82
N GLU A 61 7.55 -21.59 17.33
CA GLU A 61 6.10 -21.74 17.40
C GLU A 61 5.44 -20.73 18.36
N ASN A 62 6.15 -20.33 19.41
CA ASN A 62 5.65 -19.36 20.38
C ASN A 62 5.40 -17.96 19.80
N SER A 63 6.00 -17.65 18.65
CA SER A 63 5.83 -16.36 17.99
C SER A 63 4.67 -16.31 16.98
N ILE A 64 3.95 -17.39 16.77
CA ILE A 64 2.87 -17.46 15.79
C ILE A 64 1.79 -16.41 16.07
N SER A 65 1.39 -16.27 17.32
CA SER A 65 0.39 -15.27 17.72
C SER A 65 0.85 -13.84 17.46
N GLU A 66 2.09 -13.51 17.78
CA GLU A 66 2.67 -12.18 17.55
C GLU A 66 2.79 -11.88 16.04
N ARG A 67 3.26 -12.86 15.26
CA ARG A 67 3.34 -12.73 13.81
C ARG A 67 1.96 -12.49 13.19
N LYS A 68 0.97 -13.26 13.62
CA LYS A 68 -0.42 -13.09 13.18
C LYS A 68 -0.93 -11.68 13.51
N ASN A 69 -0.68 -11.18 14.71
CA ASN A 69 -1.14 -9.85 15.12
C ASN A 69 -0.54 -8.74 14.26
N ILE A 70 0.73 -8.83 13.91
CA ILE A 70 1.37 -7.87 12.99
C ILE A 70 0.65 -7.85 11.63
N LEU A 71 0.32 -9.03 11.09
CA LEU A 71 -0.39 -9.13 9.81
C LEU A 71 -1.85 -8.67 9.91
N VAL A 72 -2.54 -8.92 11.02
CA VAL A 72 -3.91 -8.43 11.25
C VAL A 72 -3.95 -6.91 11.31
N GLU A 73 -3.03 -6.28 12.00
CA GLU A 73 -2.91 -4.82 12.02
C GLU A 73 -2.63 -4.25 10.62
N HIS A 74 -1.77 -4.93 9.86
CA HIS A 74 -1.45 -4.52 8.50
C HIS A 74 -2.63 -4.70 7.53
N GLU A 75 -3.39 -5.78 7.68
CA GLU A 75 -4.65 -5.99 6.94
C GLU A 75 -5.60 -4.82 7.14
N ALA A 76 -5.83 -4.40 8.39
CA ALA A 76 -6.67 -3.25 8.69
C ALA A 76 -6.15 -1.96 8.05
N PHE A 77 -4.84 -1.75 8.05
CA PHE A 77 -4.21 -0.62 7.38
C PHE A 77 -4.45 -0.63 5.86
N ILE A 78 -4.29 -1.78 5.21
CA ILE A 78 -4.55 -1.94 3.76
C ILE A 78 -6.03 -1.66 3.45
N ILE A 79 -6.95 -2.20 4.23
CA ILE A 79 -8.40 -1.97 4.06
C ILE A 79 -8.72 -0.48 4.13
N GLY A 80 -8.14 0.25 5.08
CA GLY A 80 -8.28 1.69 5.19
C GLY A 80 -7.75 2.43 3.97
N LYS A 81 -6.60 2.01 3.42
CA LYS A 81 -6.03 2.56 2.19
C LYS A 81 -6.91 2.32 0.97
N ILE A 82 -7.45 1.13 0.81
CA ILE A 82 -8.37 0.80 -0.28
C ILE A 82 -9.58 1.72 -0.23
N LYS A 83 -10.19 1.91 0.94
CA LYS A 83 -11.32 2.80 1.11
C LYS A 83 -10.97 4.24 0.74
N ALA A 84 -9.84 4.74 1.22
CA ALA A 84 -9.36 6.09 0.90
C ALA A 84 -9.18 6.28 -0.61
N TYR A 85 -8.57 5.32 -1.30
CA TYR A 85 -8.42 5.37 -2.76
C TYR A 85 -9.76 5.29 -3.50
N GLN A 86 -10.71 4.51 -3.02
CA GLN A 86 -12.06 4.45 -3.59
C GLN A 86 -12.77 5.81 -3.49
N ASP A 87 -12.66 6.49 -2.36
CA ASP A 87 -13.23 7.82 -2.16
C ASP A 87 -12.58 8.86 -3.08
N LEU A 88 -11.25 8.85 -3.20
CA LEU A 88 -10.51 9.72 -4.11
C LEU A 88 -10.83 9.43 -5.59
N LEU A 89 -10.99 8.16 -5.94
CA LEU A 89 -11.41 7.77 -7.29
C LEU A 89 -12.78 8.33 -7.63
N LEU A 90 -13.70 8.35 -6.68
CA LEU A 90 -15.03 8.93 -6.87
C LEU A 90 -14.95 10.44 -7.20
N LEU A 91 -14.07 11.18 -6.53
CA LEU A 91 -13.83 12.59 -6.85
C LEU A 91 -13.32 12.78 -8.27
N ILE A 92 -12.36 11.96 -8.69
CA ILE A 92 -11.82 12.03 -10.07
C ILE A 92 -12.91 11.72 -11.10
N LYS A 93 -13.73 10.71 -10.86
CA LYS A 93 -14.86 10.37 -11.74
C LYS A 93 -15.85 11.51 -11.88
N LYS A 94 -16.21 12.18 -10.77
CA LYS A 94 -17.09 13.35 -10.80
C LYS A 94 -16.48 14.51 -11.60
N LYS A 95 -15.17 14.71 -11.50
CA LYS A 95 -14.49 15.74 -12.29
C LYS A 95 -14.52 15.43 -13.79
N ILE A 96 -14.38 14.18 -14.15
CA ILE A 96 -14.49 13.71 -15.55
C ILE A 96 -15.92 13.95 -16.06
N GLU A 97 -16.93 13.55 -15.30
CA GLU A 97 -18.34 13.78 -15.63
C GLU A 97 -18.63 15.28 -15.85
N PHE A 98 -18.12 16.14 -14.98
CA PHE A 98 -18.23 17.59 -15.13
C PHE A 98 -17.64 18.07 -16.46
N TYR A 99 -16.47 17.63 -16.85
CA TYR A 99 -15.87 18.01 -18.12
C TYR A 99 -16.66 17.47 -19.32
N ASP A 100 -17.18 16.26 -19.25
CA ASP A 100 -18.03 15.69 -20.27
C ASP A 100 -19.30 16.53 -20.47
N GLU A 101 -19.92 16.98 -19.39
CA GLU A 101 -21.08 17.85 -19.44
C GLU A 101 -20.75 19.22 -20.05
N VAL A 102 -19.63 19.83 -19.66
CA VAL A 102 -19.18 21.12 -20.21
C VAL A 102 -18.91 20.99 -21.71
N LEU A 103 -18.30 19.92 -22.17
CA LEU A 103 -18.03 19.66 -23.59
C LEU A 103 -19.30 19.46 -24.41
N ASN A 104 -20.36 18.91 -23.80
CA ASN A 104 -21.63 18.64 -24.47
C ASN A 104 -22.58 19.84 -24.48
N ASP A 105 -22.43 20.79 -23.53
CA ASP A 105 -23.34 21.91 -23.36
C ASP A 105 -22.58 23.22 -23.04
N LYS A 106 -22.16 23.91 -24.10
CA LYS A 106 -21.37 25.15 -24.02
C LYS A 106 -22.13 26.34 -23.40
N ASN A 107 -23.46 26.30 -23.33
CA ASN A 107 -24.28 27.44 -22.87
C ASN A 107 -24.45 27.49 -21.36
N THR A 108 -24.12 26.48 -20.60
CA THR A 108 -24.33 26.36 -19.16
C THR A 108 -23.04 26.16 -18.37
N GLU A 109 -21.89 26.43 -18.96
CA GLU A 109 -20.57 26.21 -18.35
C GLU A 109 -20.43 26.90 -16.97
N SER A 110 -20.86 28.17 -16.86
CA SER A 110 -20.78 28.94 -15.62
C SER A 110 -21.62 28.35 -14.49
N GLN A 111 -22.85 27.90 -14.80
CA GLN A 111 -23.73 27.29 -13.81
C GLN A 111 -23.22 25.94 -13.36
N LYS A 112 -22.77 25.11 -14.31
CA LYS A 112 -22.17 23.81 -14.00
C LYS A 112 -20.90 23.91 -13.17
N CYS A 113 -20.08 24.95 -13.41
CA CYS A 113 -18.93 25.25 -12.57
C CYS A 113 -19.33 25.58 -11.13
N MET A 114 -20.37 26.36 -10.92
CA MET A 114 -20.87 26.70 -9.59
C MET A 114 -21.42 25.47 -8.87
N ASP A 115 -22.22 24.66 -9.55
CA ASP A 115 -22.78 23.43 -9.01
C ASP A 115 -21.67 22.44 -8.61
N TYR A 116 -20.64 22.31 -9.43
CA TYR A 116 -19.48 21.50 -9.14
C TYR A 116 -18.70 21.98 -7.91
N LEU A 117 -18.50 23.29 -7.76
CA LEU A 117 -17.82 23.86 -6.58
C LEU A 117 -18.59 23.60 -5.28
N MET A 118 -19.93 23.66 -5.31
CA MET A 118 -20.77 23.33 -4.15
C MET A 118 -20.67 21.85 -3.79
N GLU A 119 -20.69 20.95 -4.78
CA GLU A 119 -20.48 19.52 -4.54
C GLU A 119 -19.09 19.24 -3.98
N TRP A 120 -18.09 19.96 -4.46
CA TRP A 120 -16.71 19.83 -3.98
C TRP A 120 -16.56 20.20 -2.51
N GLU A 121 -17.20 21.29 -2.07
CA GLU A 121 -17.20 21.66 -0.65
C GLU A 121 -17.87 20.59 0.21
N HIS A 122 -18.97 20.01 -0.24
CA HIS A 122 -19.62 18.90 0.45
C HIS A 122 -18.70 17.66 0.52
N PHE A 123 -17.99 17.35 -0.56
CA PHE A 123 -17.01 16.27 -0.56
C PHE A 123 -15.84 16.51 0.39
N LYS A 124 -15.36 17.72 0.50
CA LYS A 124 -14.32 18.09 1.47
C LYS A 124 -14.77 17.81 2.91
N GLU A 125 -16.00 18.11 3.24
CA GLU A 125 -16.57 17.83 4.56
C GLU A 125 -16.62 16.31 4.83
N LEU A 126 -17.06 15.53 3.86
CA LEU A 126 -17.10 14.06 3.96
C LEU A 126 -15.70 13.43 4.05
N LEU A 127 -14.73 14.00 3.35
CA LEU A 127 -13.34 13.55 3.31
C LEU A 127 -12.46 14.22 4.37
N GLY A 128 -13.00 15.15 5.15
CA GLY A 128 -12.27 15.97 6.12
C GLY A 128 -11.50 15.23 7.21
N GLY A 129 -11.60 13.90 7.25
CA GLY A 129 -10.75 13.04 8.05
C GLY A 129 -9.62 12.39 7.25
N ILE A 130 -9.60 12.52 5.93
CA ILE A 130 -8.46 12.10 5.10
C ILE A 130 -7.53 13.29 5.05
N ALA A 131 -6.80 13.47 6.14
CA ALA A 131 -5.85 14.54 6.30
C ALA A 131 -4.89 14.58 5.10
N TYR A 132 -4.61 15.77 4.63
CA TYR A 132 -3.43 16.11 3.87
C TYR A 132 -2.17 15.85 4.72
N GLU A 133 -2.00 14.66 5.22
CA GLU A 133 -0.72 14.22 5.77
C GLU A 133 0.18 13.88 4.59
N LYS A 134 0.94 14.90 4.25
CA LYS A 134 2.10 14.70 3.39
C LYS A 134 3.17 13.91 4.15
#